data_974a2786a1a7ebbb57b79e8473b12726
#
_entry.id   974a2786a1a7ebbb57b79e8473b12726
#
_cell.length_a   1.000
_cell.length_b   1.000
_cell.length_c   1.000
_cell.angle_alpha   90.00
_cell.angle_beta   90.00
_cell.angle_gamma   90.00
#
_symmetry.space_group_name_H-M   'P 1'
#
loop_
_entity.id
_entity.type
_entity.pdbx_description
1 polymer ?
#
loop_
_entity_poly.entity_id
_entity_poly.type
_entity_poly.pdbx_seq_one_letter_code
_entity_poly.pdbx_strand_id
1 'polypeptide(L)'
;IESDFTSKPSWERNLEVGIDSCDSIIHLGANVDTTDNNVDSMLKSNYLMSKKIFDLAKQYDKQVIYSSSAANYGTDGTPSNIYGWSKLLAEQYGLALGIDFVALRYFNVYGPGEERKGKMASVAYQAWKLGSFRIFPKKATRDFVYVKDIVSATIYPLFNNVEPGVYDVGSGESRLFEDVLDLMEIPYEYTSNYEIPDWYQFYTKSDKSKWIPGWKPEYNLESGIKDYKEYLK
;
A
#
# COMPACT_ATOMS: atom_id res chain seq x y z
N ILE A 1 11.57 -4.41 -12.02
CA ILE A 1 12.33 -5.68 -11.89
C ILE A 1 11.39 -6.67 -11.21
N GLU A 2 10.32 -7.07 -11.90
CA GLU A 2 9.34 -8.05 -11.40
C GLU A 2 9.60 -9.46 -11.91
N SER A 3 10.59 -9.64 -12.76
CA SER A 3 10.84 -10.93 -13.37
C SER A 3 11.89 -11.70 -12.61
N ASP A 4 11.54 -12.86 -12.15
CA ASP A 4 12.45 -13.96 -11.92
C ASP A 4 13.30 -14.02 -10.65
N PHE A 5 12.86 -13.41 -9.55
CA PHE A 5 13.50 -13.70 -8.27
C PHE A 5 13.37 -15.17 -7.82
N THR A 6 12.50 -15.96 -8.46
CA THR A 6 12.20 -17.32 -8.02
C THR A 6 12.87 -18.42 -8.82
N SER A 7 13.56 -18.13 -9.92
CA SER A 7 14.11 -19.14 -10.84
C SER A 7 15.62 -19.33 -10.81
N LYS A 8 16.40 -18.49 -10.11
CA LYS A 8 17.87 -18.57 -10.10
C LYS A 8 18.47 -18.72 -8.71
N PRO A 9 19.28 -19.74 -8.46
CA PRO A 9 20.02 -19.88 -7.18
C PRO A 9 20.90 -18.67 -6.83
N SER A 10 21.30 -17.88 -7.81
CA SER A 10 22.13 -16.67 -7.65
C SER A 10 21.39 -15.49 -6.99
N TRP A 11 20.07 -15.40 -7.11
CA TRP A 11 19.33 -14.27 -6.56
C TRP A 11 19.28 -14.29 -5.02
N GLU A 12 19.14 -15.47 -4.41
CA GLU A 12 19.15 -15.59 -2.95
C GLU A 12 20.48 -15.12 -2.37
N ARG A 13 21.58 -15.51 -3.00
CA ARG A 13 22.93 -15.08 -2.60
C ARG A 13 23.08 -13.56 -2.74
N ASN A 14 22.61 -12.99 -3.84
CA ASN A 14 22.68 -11.55 -4.05
C ASN A 14 21.83 -10.78 -3.03
N LEU A 15 20.64 -11.31 -2.70
CA LEU A 15 19.78 -10.75 -1.66
C LEU A 15 20.47 -10.79 -0.30
N GLU A 16 21.08 -11.91 0.05
CA GLU A 16 21.80 -12.08 1.32
C GLU A 16 22.97 -11.11 1.45
N VAL A 17 23.81 -11.00 0.41
CA VAL A 17 24.92 -10.03 0.36
C VAL A 17 24.41 -8.59 0.48
N GLY A 18 23.31 -8.26 -0.20
CA GLY A 18 22.70 -6.92 -0.11
C GLY A 18 22.22 -6.60 1.30
N ILE A 19 21.57 -7.57 1.96
CA ILE A 19 21.05 -7.39 3.34
C ILE A 19 22.20 -7.28 4.33
N ASP A 20 23.23 -8.10 4.21
CA ASP A 20 24.40 -8.02 5.09
C ASP A 20 25.10 -6.65 5.02
N SER A 21 25.15 -6.05 3.81
CA SER A 21 25.84 -4.78 3.55
C SER A 21 25.05 -3.52 3.80
N CYS A 22 23.74 -3.59 4.13
CA CYS A 22 22.92 -2.41 4.41
C CYS A 22 22.66 -2.21 5.92
N ASP A 23 22.25 -1.00 6.32
CA ASP A 23 21.88 -0.70 7.71
C ASP A 23 20.40 -1.02 7.98
N SER A 24 19.54 -0.77 6.99
CA SER A 24 18.09 -0.97 7.09
C SER A 24 17.50 -1.45 5.78
N ILE A 25 16.35 -2.12 5.84
CA ILE A 25 15.66 -2.67 4.68
C ILE A 25 14.30 -1.99 4.54
N ILE A 26 14.04 -1.37 3.38
CA ILE A 26 12.70 -0.91 3.00
C ILE A 26 12.12 -1.96 2.03
N HIS A 27 11.17 -2.75 2.51
CA HIS A 27 10.54 -3.80 1.72
C HIS A 27 9.18 -3.37 1.17
N LEU A 28 9.17 -2.96 -0.11
CA LEU A 28 7.98 -2.50 -0.85
C LEU A 28 7.47 -3.53 -1.88
N GLY A 29 8.27 -4.55 -2.19
CA GLY A 29 7.96 -5.52 -3.24
C GLY A 29 6.75 -6.38 -2.90
N ALA A 30 5.72 -6.39 -3.77
CA ALA A 30 4.54 -7.23 -3.63
C ALA A 30 3.78 -7.35 -4.96
N ASN A 31 3.02 -8.45 -5.14
CA ASN A 31 1.91 -8.48 -6.08
C ASN A 31 0.76 -7.67 -5.46
N VAL A 32 0.37 -6.57 -6.12
CA VAL A 32 -0.65 -5.61 -5.63
C VAL A 32 -2.03 -5.81 -6.24
N ASP A 33 -2.22 -6.84 -7.06
CA ASP A 33 -3.50 -7.12 -7.71
C ASP A 33 -4.50 -7.69 -6.69
N THR A 34 -5.37 -6.83 -6.17
CA THR A 34 -6.41 -7.20 -5.19
C THR A 34 -7.51 -8.09 -5.80
N THR A 35 -7.51 -8.26 -7.11
CA THR A 35 -8.47 -9.10 -7.85
C THR A 35 -7.88 -10.45 -8.29
N ASP A 36 -6.59 -10.67 -8.02
CA ASP A 36 -5.92 -11.94 -8.33
C ASP A 36 -6.37 -13.01 -7.33
N ASN A 37 -7.00 -14.06 -7.86
CA ASN A 37 -7.48 -15.20 -7.08
C ASN A 37 -6.49 -16.38 -7.06
N ASN A 38 -5.28 -16.21 -7.61
CA ASN A 38 -4.26 -17.24 -7.55
C ASN A 38 -3.54 -17.19 -6.19
N VAL A 39 -4.01 -18.03 -5.27
CA VAL A 39 -3.51 -18.11 -3.89
C VAL A 39 -2.00 -18.41 -3.86
N ASP A 40 -1.54 -19.38 -4.64
CA ASP A 40 -0.14 -19.82 -4.64
C ASP A 40 0.80 -18.71 -5.12
N SER A 41 0.43 -18.03 -6.21
CA SER A 41 1.18 -16.89 -6.74
C SER A 41 1.25 -15.75 -5.73
N MET A 42 0.10 -15.41 -5.14
CA MET A 42 -0.02 -14.33 -4.17
C MET A 42 0.79 -14.60 -2.90
N LEU A 43 0.68 -15.81 -2.33
CA LEU A 43 1.44 -16.20 -1.14
C LEU A 43 2.93 -16.29 -1.43
N LYS A 44 3.34 -16.80 -2.59
CA LYS A 44 4.74 -16.87 -2.99
C LYS A 44 5.36 -15.46 -3.07
N SER A 45 4.67 -14.53 -3.74
CA SER A 45 5.17 -13.17 -3.96
C SER A 45 5.16 -12.33 -2.69
N ASN A 46 4.06 -12.39 -1.91
CA ASN A 46 3.85 -11.44 -0.82
C ASN A 46 4.26 -11.99 0.55
N TYR A 47 4.06 -13.29 0.80
CA TYR A 47 4.38 -13.88 2.09
C TYR A 47 5.75 -14.58 2.09
N LEU A 48 5.99 -15.56 1.21
CA LEU A 48 7.22 -16.35 1.26
C LEU A 48 8.46 -15.51 0.94
N MET A 49 8.36 -14.56 0.00
CA MET A 49 9.44 -13.63 -0.27
C MET A 49 9.70 -12.70 0.91
N SER A 50 8.64 -12.13 1.51
CA SER A 50 8.78 -11.29 2.70
C SER A 50 9.38 -12.06 3.86
N LYS A 51 8.90 -13.29 4.09
CA LYS A 51 9.46 -14.20 5.09
C LYS A 51 10.97 -14.40 4.93
N LYS A 52 11.43 -14.65 3.69
CA LYS A 52 12.86 -14.81 3.39
C LYS A 52 13.67 -13.57 3.74
N ILE A 53 13.15 -12.39 3.38
CA ILE A 53 13.81 -11.10 3.70
C ILE A 53 13.87 -10.89 5.22
N PHE A 54 12.79 -11.17 5.94
CA PHE A 54 12.73 -10.97 7.39
C PHE A 54 13.62 -11.98 8.15
N ASP A 55 13.72 -13.22 7.67
CA ASP A 55 14.65 -14.21 8.22
C ASP A 55 16.11 -13.75 8.08
N LEU A 56 16.47 -13.20 6.92
CA LEU A 56 17.80 -12.64 6.69
C LEU A 56 18.02 -11.36 7.53
N ALA A 57 17.01 -10.49 7.65
CA ALA A 57 17.09 -9.32 8.52
C ALA A 57 17.37 -9.72 9.97
N LYS A 58 16.73 -10.80 10.48
CA LYS A 58 17.00 -11.36 11.79
C LYS A 58 18.43 -11.90 11.91
N GLN A 59 18.89 -12.61 10.89
CA GLN A 59 20.24 -13.20 10.86
C GLN A 59 21.33 -12.13 10.92
N TYR A 60 21.13 -10.99 10.26
CA TYR A 60 22.09 -9.90 10.13
C TYR A 60 21.79 -8.67 11.01
N ASP A 61 20.82 -8.80 11.93
CA ASP A 61 20.40 -7.75 12.89
C ASP A 61 20.07 -6.43 12.19
N LYS A 62 19.17 -6.49 11.17
CA LYS A 62 18.76 -5.34 10.38
C LYS A 62 17.35 -4.86 10.70
N GLN A 63 17.18 -3.54 10.74
CA GLN A 63 15.86 -2.92 10.78
C GLN A 63 15.08 -3.21 9.49
N VAL A 64 13.77 -3.47 9.61
CA VAL A 64 12.87 -3.65 8.48
C VAL A 64 11.72 -2.65 8.54
N ILE A 65 11.58 -1.85 7.48
CA ILE A 65 10.38 -1.06 7.21
C ILE A 65 9.58 -1.80 6.12
N TYR A 66 8.40 -2.28 6.49
CA TYR A 66 7.56 -3.13 5.64
C TYR A 66 6.31 -2.39 5.17
N SER A 67 6.08 -2.36 3.84
CA SER A 67 4.83 -1.87 3.27
C SER A 67 3.71 -2.87 3.51
N SER A 68 3.00 -2.74 4.61
CA SER A 68 1.74 -3.43 4.86
C SER A 68 0.58 -2.73 4.14
N SER A 69 -0.67 -3.05 4.45
CA SER A 69 -1.82 -2.53 3.73
C SER A 69 -3.05 -2.35 4.63
N ALA A 70 -3.83 -1.31 4.38
CA ALA A 70 -5.16 -1.15 4.97
C ALA A 70 -6.14 -2.27 4.55
N ALA A 71 -5.84 -3.04 3.48
CA ALA A 71 -6.59 -4.24 3.11
C ALA A 71 -6.61 -5.32 4.22
N ASN A 72 -5.66 -5.23 5.18
CA ASN A 72 -5.62 -6.12 6.35
C ASN A 72 -6.84 -5.95 7.27
N TYR A 73 -7.49 -4.79 7.24
CA TYR A 73 -8.68 -4.51 8.06
C TYR A 73 -9.96 -5.18 7.50
N GLY A 74 -10.06 -5.34 6.17
CA GLY A 74 -11.28 -5.87 5.54
C GLY A 74 -12.54 -5.08 5.88
N THR A 75 -13.69 -5.76 5.96
CA THR A 75 -14.98 -5.16 6.28
C THR A 75 -15.36 -5.27 7.77
N ASP A 76 -14.85 -6.27 8.45
CA ASP A 76 -15.19 -6.66 9.84
C ASP A 76 -13.96 -6.96 10.71
N GLY A 77 -12.81 -6.43 10.33
CA GLY A 77 -11.54 -6.66 11.03
C GLY A 77 -10.71 -7.81 10.47
N THR A 78 -11.21 -8.49 9.42
CA THR A 78 -10.48 -9.56 8.72
C THR A 78 -10.33 -9.25 7.22
N PRO A 79 -9.21 -9.61 6.60
CA PRO A 79 -9.01 -9.34 5.17
C PRO A 79 -10.10 -9.95 4.30
N SER A 80 -10.61 -9.17 3.35
CA SER A 80 -11.70 -9.58 2.46
C SER A 80 -11.22 -10.24 1.18
N ASN A 81 -9.92 -10.29 0.92
CA ASN A 81 -9.33 -10.88 -0.28
C ASN A 81 -7.96 -11.49 -0.01
N ILE A 82 -7.46 -12.27 -0.98
CA ILE A 82 -6.19 -13.02 -0.87
C ILE A 82 -5.01 -12.06 -0.69
N TYR A 83 -5.02 -10.90 -1.37
CA TYR A 83 -4.00 -9.88 -1.19
C TYR A 83 -3.91 -9.42 0.27
N GLY A 84 -5.02 -9.02 0.88
CA GLY A 84 -5.05 -8.60 2.29
C GLY A 84 -4.54 -9.70 3.23
N TRP A 85 -4.97 -10.94 3.03
CA TRP A 85 -4.44 -12.07 3.80
C TRP A 85 -2.94 -12.27 3.64
N SER A 86 -2.41 -12.15 2.42
CA SER A 86 -0.96 -12.29 2.18
C SER A 86 -0.14 -11.21 2.87
N LYS A 87 -0.66 -9.97 2.89
CA LYS A 87 -0.01 -8.83 3.57
C LYS A 87 -0.07 -8.99 5.10
N LEU A 88 -1.23 -9.44 5.62
CA LEU A 88 -1.40 -9.69 7.05
C LEU A 88 -0.49 -10.81 7.55
N LEU A 89 -0.39 -11.92 6.81
CA LEU A 89 0.50 -13.03 7.17
C LEU A 89 1.96 -12.58 7.26
N ALA A 90 2.44 -11.80 6.29
CA ALA A 90 3.79 -11.27 6.32
C ALA A 90 4.01 -10.30 7.49
N GLU A 91 3.05 -9.40 7.75
CA GLU A 91 3.08 -8.47 8.90
C GLU A 91 3.19 -9.24 10.22
N GLN A 92 2.31 -10.22 10.45
CA GLN A 92 2.31 -11.02 11.67
C GLN A 92 3.58 -11.84 11.84
N TYR A 93 4.13 -12.37 10.74
CA TYR A 93 5.40 -13.07 10.75
C TYR A 93 6.56 -12.16 11.18
N GLY A 94 6.66 -10.94 10.59
CA GLY A 94 7.69 -9.97 10.94
C GLY A 94 7.64 -9.57 12.42
N LEU A 95 6.44 -9.31 12.94
CA LEU A 95 6.25 -9.02 14.37
C LEU A 95 6.68 -10.17 15.28
N ALA A 96 6.34 -11.42 14.89
CA ALA A 96 6.67 -12.60 15.69
C ALA A 96 8.18 -12.92 15.74
N LEU A 97 8.97 -12.38 14.81
CA LEU A 97 10.43 -12.58 14.80
C LEU A 97 11.16 -11.81 15.91
N GLY A 98 10.55 -10.75 16.47
CA GLY A 98 11.15 -9.92 17.51
C GLY A 98 12.37 -9.11 17.04
N ILE A 99 12.40 -8.72 15.78
CA ILE A 99 13.39 -7.81 15.18
C ILE A 99 12.91 -6.37 15.22
N ASP A 100 13.77 -5.40 14.91
CA ASP A 100 13.36 -4.01 14.67
C ASP A 100 12.50 -3.95 13.39
N PHE A 101 11.18 -4.05 13.57
CA PHE A 101 10.21 -4.23 12.50
C PHE A 101 9.09 -3.20 12.57
N VAL A 102 9.04 -2.31 11.58
CA VAL A 102 8.02 -1.26 11.42
C VAL A 102 7.14 -1.61 10.22
N ALA A 103 5.92 -2.04 10.45
CA ALA A 103 4.93 -2.31 9.42
C ALA A 103 4.03 -1.09 9.19
N LEU A 104 3.96 -0.62 7.95
CA LEU A 104 3.21 0.56 7.54
C LEU A 104 1.98 0.13 6.73
N ARG A 105 0.79 0.23 7.30
CA ARG A 105 -0.48 -0.03 6.60
C ARG A 105 -0.84 1.16 5.73
N TYR A 106 -0.46 1.11 4.46
CA TYR A 106 -0.81 2.15 3.50
C TYR A 106 -2.29 2.09 3.17
N PHE A 107 -2.93 3.26 3.19
CA PHE A 107 -4.30 3.44 2.72
C PHE A 107 -4.33 3.66 1.20
N ASN A 108 -5.30 4.38 0.66
CA ASN A 108 -5.46 4.49 -0.79
C ASN A 108 -4.48 5.51 -1.38
N VAL A 109 -3.30 5.02 -1.76
CA VAL A 109 -2.20 5.84 -2.30
C VAL A 109 -2.50 6.30 -3.73
N TYR A 110 -2.30 7.58 -4.00
CA TYR A 110 -2.34 8.16 -5.35
C TYR A 110 -1.16 9.12 -5.56
N GLY A 111 -0.80 9.37 -6.83
CA GLY A 111 0.22 10.35 -7.17
C GLY A 111 1.25 9.87 -8.20
N PRO A 112 2.29 10.67 -8.45
CA PRO A 112 3.35 10.36 -9.42
C PRO A 112 3.93 8.96 -9.32
N GLY A 113 4.20 8.34 -10.47
CA GLY A 113 4.85 7.02 -10.55
C GLY A 113 3.89 5.83 -10.56
N GLU A 114 2.57 6.07 -10.48
CA GLU A 114 1.59 4.97 -10.46
C GLU A 114 1.18 4.43 -11.83
N GLU A 115 1.65 5.03 -12.92
CA GLU A 115 1.37 4.60 -14.28
C GLU A 115 1.72 3.13 -14.55
N ARG A 116 2.70 2.59 -13.82
CA ARG A 116 3.15 1.19 -13.91
C ARG A 116 2.18 0.19 -13.29
N LYS A 117 1.25 0.66 -12.43
CA LYS A 117 0.27 -0.20 -11.76
C LYS A 117 -0.85 -0.67 -12.69
N GLY A 118 -0.97 -0.11 -13.91
CA GLY A 118 -2.02 -0.50 -14.86
C GLY A 118 -3.43 -0.34 -14.28
N LYS A 119 -4.21 -1.43 -14.27
CA LYS A 119 -5.57 -1.46 -13.72
C LYS A 119 -5.65 -1.20 -12.20
N MET A 120 -4.52 -1.33 -11.49
CA MET A 120 -4.43 -1.10 -10.05
C MET A 120 -3.97 0.32 -9.70
N ALA A 121 -3.81 1.20 -10.70
CA ALA A 121 -3.57 2.62 -10.47
C ALA A 121 -4.79 3.27 -9.79
N SER A 122 -4.58 4.40 -9.11
CA SER A 122 -5.65 5.11 -8.42
C SER A 122 -6.77 5.58 -9.34
N VAL A 123 -7.94 5.86 -8.79
CA VAL A 123 -9.05 6.45 -9.53
C VAL A 123 -8.64 7.78 -10.19
N ALA A 124 -7.80 8.58 -9.52
CA ALA A 124 -7.30 9.84 -10.07
C ALA A 124 -6.55 9.64 -11.39
N TYR A 125 -5.60 8.69 -11.41
CA TYR A 125 -4.84 8.36 -12.62
C TYR A 125 -5.70 7.75 -13.72
N GLN A 126 -6.53 6.77 -13.35
CA GLN A 126 -7.38 6.09 -14.33
C GLN A 126 -8.37 7.06 -14.99
N ALA A 127 -9.01 7.93 -14.22
CA ALA A 127 -9.92 8.93 -14.71
C ALA A 127 -9.23 9.95 -15.62
N TRP A 128 -8.06 10.46 -15.22
CA TRP A 128 -7.24 11.33 -16.07
C TRP A 128 -6.89 10.68 -17.41
N LYS A 129 -6.41 9.43 -17.36
CA LYS A 129 -6.00 8.68 -18.55
C LYS A 129 -7.15 8.43 -19.53
N LEU A 130 -8.36 8.20 -19.01
CA LEU A 130 -9.55 7.91 -19.82
C LEU A 130 -10.29 9.17 -20.28
N GLY A 131 -10.09 10.32 -19.63
CA GLY A 131 -10.82 11.56 -19.87
C GLY A 131 -12.28 11.54 -19.38
N SER A 132 -12.76 10.42 -18.88
CA SER A 132 -14.08 10.24 -18.26
C SER A 132 -14.03 9.01 -17.35
N PHE A 133 -14.96 8.90 -16.39
CA PHE A 133 -14.97 7.75 -15.49
C PHE A 133 -16.38 7.22 -15.23
N ARG A 134 -16.48 5.93 -14.90
CA ARG A 134 -17.73 5.30 -14.46
C ARG A 134 -17.57 4.81 -13.04
N ILE A 135 -18.46 5.27 -12.18
CA ILE A 135 -18.52 4.84 -10.78
C ILE A 135 -19.86 4.15 -10.49
N PHE A 136 -19.87 3.27 -9.50
CA PHE A 136 -21.13 2.67 -9.07
C PHE A 136 -21.89 3.62 -8.14
N PRO A 137 -23.24 3.55 -8.09
CA PRO A 137 -24.09 4.56 -7.44
C PRO A 137 -24.07 4.52 -5.89
N LYS A 138 -23.42 3.53 -5.31
CA LYS A 138 -23.26 3.45 -3.85
C LYS A 138 -22.04 4.26 -3.43
N LYS A 139 -22.24 5.25 -2.60
CA LYS A 139 -21.20 6.17 -2.11
C LYS A 139 -20.15 5.44 -1.27
N ALA A 140 -19.11 4.95 -1.93
CA ALA A 140 -17.94 4.42 -1.25
C ALA A 140 -16.96 5.55 -0.92
N THR A 141 -16.36 5.47 0.27
CA THR A 141 -15.37 6.44 0.72
C THR A 141 -14.05 5.78 1.04
N ARG A 142 -12.96 6.49 0.78
CA ARG A 142 -11.59 6.02 1.03
C ARG A 142 -10.77 7.11 1.72
N ASP A 143 -9.84 6.67 2.53
CA ASP A 143 -8.74 7.50 2.97
C ASP A 143 -7.71 7.57 1.83
N PHE A 144 -7.78 8.65 1.04
CA PHE A 144 -6.83 8.91 -0.03
C PHE A 144 -5.60 9.60 0.53
N VAL A 145 -4.44 9.01 0.32
CA VAL A 145 -3.16 9.54 0.81
C VAL A 145 -2.22 9.81 -0.36
N TYR A 146 -1.58 10.99 -0.33
CA TYR A 146 -0.68 11.39 -1.40
C TYR A 146 0.66 10.66 -1.31
N VAL A 147 1.23 10.29 -2.45
CA VAL A 147 2.45 9.48 -2.49
C VAL A 147 3.64 10.14 -1.78
N LYS A 148 3.73 11.47 -1.76
CA LYS A 148 4.81 12.17 -1.03
C LYS A 148 4.71 11.95 0.48
N ASP A 149 3.50 11.86 1.04
CA ASP A 149 3.30 11.50 2.45
C ASP A 149 3.66 10.04 2.73
N ILE A 150 3.35 9.13 1.79
CA ILE A 150 3.79 7.73 1.88
C ILE A 150 5.32 7.64 1.91
N VAL A 151 6.01 8.38 1.04
CA VAL A 151 7.47 8.42 1.02
C VAL A 151 8.01 8.95 2.34
N SER A 152 7.46 10.08 2.84
CA SER A 152 7.89 10.66 4.11
C SER A 152 7.69 9.69 5.29
N ALA A 153 6.51 9.02 5.36
CA ALA A 153 6.24 8.00 6.38
C ALA A 153 7.20 6.80 6.30
N THR A 154 7.52 6.39 5.07
CA THR A 154 8.39 5.21 4.85
C THR A 154 9.81 5.44 5.28
N ILE A 155 10.34 6.63 5.03
CA ILE A 155 11.71 6.97 5.42
C ILE A 155 11.82 7.49 6.85
N TYR A 156 10.69 7.88 7.49
CA TYR A 156 10.68 8.44 8.83
C TYR A 156 11.38 7.57 9.88
N PRO A 157 11.15 6.23 9.91
CA PRO A 157 11.83 5.35 10.88
C PRO A 157 13.34 5.22 10.70
N LEU A 158 13.88 5.59 9.53
CA LEU A 158 15.34 5.57 9.30
C LEU A 158 16.08 6.67 10.08
N PHE A 159 15.38 7.75 10.41
CA PHE A 159 15.97 8.96 11.01
C PHE A 159 15.40 9.27 12.40
N ASN A 160 14.41 8.50 12.85
CA ASN A 160 13.72 8.72 14.10
C ASN A 160 13.57 7.40 14.84
N ASN A 161 13.66 7.45 16.16
CA ASN A 161 13.42 6.26 16.97
C ASN A 161 11.92 5.93 16.95
N VAL A 162 11.55 4.90 16.22
CA VAL A 162 10.18 4.39 16.12
C VAL A 162 10.17 2.99 16.68
N GLU A 163 9.37 2.75 17.71
CA GLU A 163 9.24 1.42 18.30
C GLU A 163 8.75 0.38 17.26
N PRO A 164 9.25 -0.85 17.30
CA PRO A 164 8.74 -1.94 16.47
C PRO A 164 7.22 -2.09 16.62
N GLY A 165 6.50 -2.17 15.50
CA GLY A 165 5.04 -2.20 15.56
C GLY A 165 4.35 -2.02 14.22
N VAL A 166 3.04 -1.83 14.28
CA VAL A 166 2.16 -1.61 13.13
C VAL A 166 1.56 -0.22 13.18
N TYR A 167 1.71 0.53 12.11
CA TYR A 167 1.26 1.90 12.01
C TYR A 167 0.40 2.15 10.79
N ASP A 168 -0.65 2.95 10.94
CA ASP A 168 -1.46 3.42 9.83
C ASP A 168 -0.75 4.56 9.11
N VAL A 169 -0.78 4.54 7.77
CA VAL A 169 -0.29 5.64 6.94
C VAL A 169 -1.38 6.06 5.96
N GLY A 170 -2.12 7.09 6.34
CA GLY A 170 -3.23 7.68 5.61
C GLY A 170 -3.35 9.17 5.89
N SER A 171 -4.32 9.82 5.27
CA SER A 171 -4.64 11.24 5.50
C SER A 171 -5.43 11.48 6.80
N GLY A 172 -6.08 10.45 7.32
CA GLY A 172 -7.00 10.54 8.44
C GLY A 172 -8.37 11.12 8.06
N GLU A 173 -8.67 11.19 6.76
CA GLU A 173 -9.94 11.64 6.22
C GLU A 173 -10.52 10.60 5.26
N SER A 174 -11.82 10.35 5.35
CA SER A 174 -12.51 9.48 4.41
C SER A 174 -13.29 10.34 3.41
N ARG A 175 -12.95 10.22 2.13
CA ARG A 175 -13.49 11.05 1.05
C ARG A 175 -14.15 10.17 -0.03
N LEU A 176 -15.15 10.71 -0.71
CA LEU A 176 -15.84 10.04 -1.80
C LEU A 176 -14.93 9.89 -3.03
N PHE A 177 -15.19 8.90 -3.87
CA PHE A 177 -14.56 8.83 -5.19
C PHE A 177 -14.94 10.02 -6.07
N GLU A 178 -16.17 10.51 -5.92
CA GLU A 178 -16.68 11.72 -6.57
C GLU A 178 -15.82 12.94 -6.23
N ASP A 179 -15.39 13.10 -4.96
CA ASP A 179 -14.51 14.21 -4.57
C ASP A 179 -13.20 14.23 -5.35
N VAL A 180 -12.62 13.03 -5.60
CA VAL A 180 -11.41 12.90 -6.42
C VAL A 180 -11.67 13.32 -7.86
N LEU A 181 -12.78 12.88 -8.46
CA LEU A 181 -13.14 13.17 -9.84
C LEU A 181 -13.46 14.65 -10.05
N ASP A 182 -14.18 15.27 -9.09
CA ASP A 182 -14.48 16.69 -9.11
C ASP A 182 -13.20 17.54 -9.02
N LEU A 183 -12.28 17.20 -8.12
CA LEU A 183 -10.98 17.88 -8.00
C LEU A 183 -10.09 17.69 -9.22
N MET A 184 -10.16 16.52 -9.86
CA MET A 184 -9.47 16.24 -11.12
C MET A 184 -10.13 16.93 -12.32
N GLU A 185 -11.36 17.47 -12.16
CA GLU A 185 -12.18 18.07 -13.23
C GLU A 185 -12.48 17.06 -14.35
N ILE A 186 -12.71 15.79 -13.99
CA ILE A 186 -13.02 14.70 -14.91
C ILE A 186 -14.52 14.39 -14.86
N PRO A 187 -15.24 14.41 -15.99
CA PRO A 187 -16.64 14.04 -16.04
C PRO A 187 -16.82 12.56 -15.69
N TYR A 188 -17.88 12.27 -14.94
CA TYR A 188 -18.21 10.89 -14.57
C TYR A 188 -19.72 10.63 -14.65
N GLU A 189 -20.06 9.36 -14.76
CA GLU A 189 -21.43 8.87 -14.73
C GLU A 189 -21.55 7.66 -13.78
N TYR A 190 -22.77 7.44 -13.27
CA TYR A 190 -23.06 6.26 -12.49
C TYR A 190 -23.40 5.08 -13.40
N THR A 191 -22.79 3.92 -13.15
CA THR A 191 -23.17 2.69 -13.85
C THR A 191 -24.42 2.06 -13.23
N SER A 192 -25.38 1.67 -14.09
CA SER A 192 -26.65 1.09 -13.65
C SER A 192 -26.61 -0.41 -13.35
N ASN A 193 -25.58 -1.12 -13.84
CA ASN A 193 -25.53 -2.60 -13.88
C ASN A 193 -24.25 -3.17 -13.25
N TYR A 194 -23.78 -2.60 -12.15
CA TYR A 194 -22.60 -3.13 -11.47
C TYR A 194 -23.00 -3.93 -10.24
N GLU A 195 -22.73 -5.22 -10.25
CA GLU A 195 -22.82 -6.05 -9.06
C GLU A 195 -21.60 -5.79 -8.16
N ILE A 196 -21.85 -5.17 -7.02
CA ILE A 196 -20.80 -4.93 -6.03
C ILE A 196 -20.69 -6.20 -5.18
N PRO A 197 -19.49 -6.81 -5.11
CA PRO A 197 -19.31 -7.98 -4.27
C PRO A 197 -19.64 -7.70 -2.80
N ASP A 198 -20.22 -8.67 -2.09
CA ASP A 198 -20.58 -8.54 -0.67
C ASP A 198 -19.38 -8.21 0.24
N TRP A 199 -18.20 -8.65 -0.16
CA TRP A 199 -16.94 -8.37 0.53
C TRP A 199 -16.35 -6.98 0.23
N TYR A 200 -17.00 -6.15 -0.60
CA TYR A 200 -16.48 -4.84 -0.96
C TYR A 200 -16.47 -3.89 0.25
N GLN A 201 -15.32 -3.37 0.56
CA GLN A 201 -15.11 -2.43 1.66
C GLN A 201 -15.60 -1.02 1.25
N PHE A 202 -16.77 -0.61 1.76
CA PHE A 202 -17.36 0.70 1.43
C PHE A 202 -16.69 1.89 2.11
N TYR A 203 -15.98 1.66 3.18
CA TYR A 203 -15.39 2.72 4.01
C TYR A 203 -13.98 2.36 4.44
N THR A 204 -13.04 3.28 4.26
CA THR A 204 -11.72 3.22 4.88
C THR A 204 -11.33 4.58 5.45
N LYS A 205 -10.71 4.55 6.62
CA LYS A 205 -10.11 5.72 7.27
C LYS A 205 -9.00 5.25 8.19
N SER A 206 -7.83 5.87 8.10
CA SER A 206 -6.73 5.62 9.03
C SER A 206 -7.04 6.18 10.41
N ASP A 207 -6.64 5.45 11.43
CA ASP A 207 -6.77 5.87 12.82
C ASP A 207 -5.55 6.68 13.22
N LYS A 208 -5.76 7.97 13.50
CA LYS A 208 -4.69 8.89 13.90
C LYS A 208 -3.93 8.45 15.15
N SER A 209 -4.57 7.69 16.03
CA SER A 209 -3.93 7.13 17.23
C SER A 209 -2.94 6.01 16.91
N LYS A 210 -3.02 5.45 15.69
CA LYS A 210 -2.13 4.41 15.16
C LYS A 210 -1.09 4.93 14.18
N TRP A 211 -1.01 6.23 13.96
CA TRP A 211 0.05 6.80 13.13
C TRP A 211 1.42 6.66 13.81
N ILE A 212 2.47 6.72 13.01
CA ILE A 212 3.84 6.75 13.56
C ILE A 212 3.96 7.94 14.51
N PRO A 213 4.41 7.74 15.76
CA PRO A 213 4.59 8.83 16.70
C PRO A 213 5.50 9.92 16.14
N GLY A 214 5.02 11.16 16.13
CA GLY A 214 5.76 12.32 15.59
C GLY A 214 5.61 12.54 14.09
N TRP A 215 5.08 11.60 13.33
CA TRP A 215 4.78 11.78 11.91
C TRP A 215 3.32 12.21 11.68
N LYS A 216 3.08 13.01 10.65
CA LYS A 216 1.74 13.35 10.14
C LYS A 216 1.81 13.62 8.64
N PRO A 217 0.72 13.39 7.89
CA PRO A 217 0.65 13.78 6.49
C PRO A 217 0.69 15.31 6.34
N GLU A 218 1.30 15.78 5.27
CA GLU A 218 1.39 17.21 4.93
C GLU A 218 0.33 17.62 3.90
N TYR A 219 -0.17 16.65 3.11
CA TYR A 219 -1.13 16.88 2.04
C TYR A 219 -2.53 16.44 2.46
N ASN A 220 -3.51 17.33 2.28
CA ASN A 220 -4.91 16.94 2.17
C ASN A 220 -5.24 16.55 0.73
N LEU A 221 -6.47 16.07 0.47
CA LEU A 221 -6.86 15.62 -0.88
C LEU A 221 -6.73 16.75 -1.90
N GLU A 222 -7.15 17.98 -1.55
CA GLU A 222 -7.13 19.14 -2.44
C GLU A 222 -5.71 19.53 -2.86
N SER A 223 -4.79 19.63 -1.90
CA SER A 223 -3.40 19.99 -2.17
C SER A 223 -2.65 18.88 -2.93
N GLY A 224 -2.90 17.63 -2.58
CA GLY A 224 -2.28 16.48 -3.26
C GLY A 224 -2.77 16.34 -4.71
N ILE A 225 -4.07 16.48 -4.97
CA ILE A 225 -4.63 16.47 -6.34
C ILE A 225 -4.11 17.64 -7.15
N LYS A 226 -4.00 18.84 -6.55
CA LYS A 226 -3.43 20.00 -7.24
C LYS A 226 -2.00 19.72 -7.71
N ASP A 227 -1.14 19.24 -6.83
CA ASP A 227 0.26 18.90 -7.15
C ASP A 227 0.33 17.76 -8.19
N TYR A 228 -0.58 16.78 -8.09
CA TYR A 228 -0.63 15.68 -9.05
C TYR A 228 -1.09 16.12 -10.45
N LYS A 229 -2.07 17.02 -10.55
CA LYS A 229 -2.48 17.60 -11.86
C LYS A 229 -1.33 18.34 -12.55
N GLU A 230 -0.44 18.97 -11.79
CA GLU A 230 0.76 19.61 -12.36
C GLU A 230 1.75 18.59 -12.94
N TYR A 231 1.91 17.46 -12.28
CA TYR A 231 2.76 16.36 -12.78
C TYR A 231 2.19 15.69 -14.04
N LEU A 232 0.85 15.60 -14.16
CA LEU A 232 0.18 14.92 -15.26
C LEU A 232 0.06 15.77 -16.55
N LYS A 233 0.43 17.05 -16.54
CA LYS A 233 0.50 17.92 -17.71
C LYS A 233 1.65 17.56 -18.64
#